data_de6a787645cb2eca9114e8ed6ed00c34
#
_entry.id   de6a787645cb2eca9114e8ed6ed00c34
#
_cell.length_a   1.000
_cell.length_b   1.000
_cell.length_c   1.000
_cell.angle_alpha   90.00
_cell.angle_beta   90.00
_cell.angle_gamma   90.00
#
_symmetry.space_group_name_H-M   'P 1'
#
loop_
_entity.id
_entity.type
_entity.pdbx_description
1 polymer ?
#
loop_
_entity_poly.entity_id
_entity_poly.type
_entity_poly.pdbx_seq_one_letter_code
_entity_poly.pdbx_strand_id
1 'polypeptide(L)'
;GIGIINLAFFLAKNDTNYSNPNLNLIDEYAEAWSYYLIKASADLAIEQGACPGNNETKYGDGITPNQTYKKDVDDLVPHTERMDWTGLRKQLSETGIRNSTLMALMPSETSAQISNSTNGIEPPRAFVSVKQSKDGVLKQVVPGFYRYKNKYELLWDQKSPEGYIKIMAVLQKYIDQGISVNTS
;
A
#
# COMPACT_ATOMS: atom_id res chain seq x y z
N GLY A 1 -1.96 12.22 0.79
CA GLY A 1 -1.25 10.95 0.50
C GLY A 1 -2.11 10.02 -0.34
N ILE A 2 -1.47 9.21 -1.13
CA ILE A 2 -2.11 8.15 -1.92
C ILE A 2 -1.97 6.86 -1.12
N GLY A 3 -3.08 6.13 -0.96
CA GLY A 3 -3.13 4.87 -0.23
C GLY A 3 -3.60 3.71 -1.11
N ILE A 4 -3.60 2.52 -0.53
CA ILE A 4 -4.07 1.29 -1.16
C ILE A 4 -5.40 0.88 -0.53
N ILE A 5 -6.36 0.50 -1.34
CA ILE A 5 -7.59 -0.17 -0.93
C ILE A 5 -7.67 -1.55 -1.60
N ASN A 6 -8.56 -2.39 -1.11
CA ASN A 6 -8.88 -3.66 -1.75
C ASN A 6 -7.78 -4.74 -1.68
N LEU A 7 -6.88 -4.66 -0.68
CA LEU A 7 -5.82 -5.67 -0.53
C LEU A 7 -6.39 -7.07 -0.34
N ALA A 8 -7.46 -7.23 0.44
CA ALA A 8 -8.07 -8.54 0.65
C ALA A 8 -8.53 -9.22 -0.65
N PHE A 9 -9.12 -8.45 -1.57
CA PHE A 9 -9.50 -8.98 -2.89
C PHE A 9 -8.27 -9.32 -3.74
N PHE A 10 -7.24 -8.48 -3.70
CA PHE A 10 -5.97 -8.77 -4.38
C PHE A 10 -5.38 -10.11 -3.90
N LEU A 11 -5.34 -10.34 -2.59
CA LEU A 11 -4.86 -11.60 -2.01
C LEU A 11 -5.71 -12.78 -2.47
N ALA A 12 -7.04 -12.69 -2.33
CA ALA A 12 -7.96 -13.75 -2.74
C ALA A 12 -7.87 -14.08 -4.24
N LYS A 13 -7.68 -13.06 -5.09
CA LYS A 13 -7.52 -13.22 -6.53
C LYS A 13 -6.21 -13.93 -6.92
N ASN A 14 -5.18 -13.78 -6.10
CA ASN A 14 -3.84 -14.34 -6.33
C ASN A 14 -3.58 -15.61 -5.49
N ASP A 15 -4.63 -16.26 -4.99
CA ASP A 15 -4.52 -17.52 -4.22
C ASP A 15 -3.59 -17.43 -3.00
N THR A 16 -3.60 -16.28 -2.32
CA THR A 16 -2.86 -16.03 -1.10
C THR A 16 -3.76 -15.36 -0.05
N ASN A 17 -3.36 -15.33 1.20
CA ASN A 17 -4.17 -14.80 2.30
C ASN A 17 -3.30 -14.12 3.37
N TYR A 18 -3.93 -13.56 4.40
CA TYR A 18 -3.22 -12.84 5.47
C TYR A 18 -2.42 -13.76 6.39
N SER A 19 -2.90 -14.97 6.66
CA SER A 19 -2.20 -15.93 7.54
C SER A 19 -0.95 -16.53 6.90
N ASN A 20 -0.97 -16.72 5.57
CA ASN A 20 0.16 -17.25 4.81
C ASN A 20 0.36 -16.44 3.52
N PRO A 21 0.85 -15.18 3.63
CA PRO A 21 0.95 -14.28 2.49
C PRO A 21 2.10 -14.64 1.55
N ASN A 22 1.87 -14.46 0.25
CA ASN A 22 2.94 -14.44 -0.73
C ASN A 22 3.64 -13.07 -0.66
N LEU A 23 4.64 -12.96 0.23
CA LEU A 23 5.35 -11.70 0.48
C LEU A 23 6.16 -11.21 -0.73
N ASN A 24 6.67 -12.12 -1.58
CA ASN A 24 7.37 -11.74 -2.81
C ASN A 24 6.43 -11.02 -3.79
N LEU A 25 5.21 -11.52 -3.95
CA LEU A 25 4.18 -10.89 -4.78
C LEU A 25 3.83 -9.49 -4.26
N ILE A 26 3.68 -9.35 -2.93
CA ILE A 26 3.37 -8.07 -2.30
C ILE A 26 4.53 -7.09 -2.47
N ASP A 27 5.77 -7.53 -2.29
CA ASP A 27 6.98 -6.74 -2.47
C ASP A 27 7.09 -6.20 -3.90
N GLU A 28 6.87 -7.06 -4.90
CA GLU A 28 6.91 -6.67 -6.31
C GLU A 28 5.88 -5.59 -6.66
N TYR A 29 4.63 -5.77 -6.24
CA TYR A 29 3.57 -4.79 -6.51
C TYR A 29 3.77 -3.49 -5.73
N ALA A 30 4.22 -3.57 -4.47
CA ALA A 30 4.49 -2.39 -3.66
C ALA A 30 5.68 -1.58 -4.21
N GLU A 31 6.73 -2.26 -4.68
CA GLU A 31 7.87 -1.63 -5.36
C GLU A 31 7.41 -0.84 -6.59
N ALA A 32 6.67 -1.51 -7.50
CA ALA A 32 6.19 -0.88 -8.72
C ALA A 32 5.29 0.32 -8.43
N TRP A 33 4.34 0.17 -7.49
CA TRP A 33 3.44 1.24 -7.08
C TRP A 33 4.19 2.46 -6.53
N SER A 34 5.15 2.24 -5.64
CA SER A 34 5.98 3.31 -5.07
C SER A 34 6.85 3.99 -6.12
N TYR A 35 7.53 3.19 -6.94
CA TYR A 35 8.38 3.69 -8.01
C TYR A 35 7.64 4.63 -8.96
N TYR A 36 6.48 4.21 -9.48
CA TYR A 36 5.73 5.02 -10.43
C TYR A 36 5.11 6.27 -9.80
N LEU A 37 4.71 6.23 -8.54
CA LEU A 37 4.23 7.42 -7.84
C LEU A 37 5.34 8.46 -7.64
N ILE A 38 6.52 8.02 -7.20
CA ILE A 38 7.67 8.91 -7.01
C ILE A 38 8.12 9.46 -8.36
N LYS A 39 8.22 8.59 -9.37
CA LYS A 39 8.60 9.00 -10.73
C LYS A 39 7.63 10.03 -11.30
N ALA A 40 6.33 9.82 -11.21
CA ALA A 40 5.34 10.78 -11.69
C ALA A 40 5.46 12.14 -10.99
N SER A 41 5.73 12.16 -9.68
CA SER A 41 5.94 13.40 -8.95
C SER A 41 7.28 14.08 -9.28
N ALA A 42 8.31 13.31 -9.62
CA ALA A 42 9.58 13.83 -10.12
C ALA A 42 9.43 14.39 -11.54
N ASP A 43 8.67 13.72 -12.41
CA ASP A 43 8.36 14.24 -13.77
C ASP A 43 7.57 15.55 -13.68
N LEU A 44 6.59 15.64 -12.80
CA LEU A 44 5.86 16.88 -12.53
C LEU A 44 6.78 18.00 -11.99
N ALA A 45 7.83 17.68 -11.26
CA ALA A 45 8.80 18.69 -10.81
C ALA A 45 9.61 19.27 -11.97
N ILE A 46 9.87 18.52 -13.03
CA ILE A 46 10.48 19.05 -14.27
C ILE A 46 9.56 20.07 -14.93
N GLU A 47 8.25 19.80 -14.98
CA GLU A 47 7.28 20.66 -15.66
C GLU A 47 6.90 21.90 -14.84
N GLN A 48 6.74 21.75 -13.53
CA GLN A 48 6.11 22.74 -12.64
C GLN A 48 7.04 23.28 -11.55
N GLY A 49 8.29 22.80 -11.51
CA GLY A 49 9.23 23.05 -10.43
C GLY A 49 9.02 22.12 -9.22
N ALA A 50 10.06 21.91 -8.47
CA ALA A 50 10.02 21.17 -7.22
C ALA A 50 9.13 21.87 -6.17
N CYS A 51 8.67 21.12 -5.17
CA CYS A 51 7.93 21.71 -4.05
C CYS A 51 8.83 22.68 -3.25
N PRO A 52 8.27 23.71 -2.59
CA PRO A 52 9.06 24.69 -1.83
C PRO A 52 9.97 24.08 -0.75
N GLY A 53 9.51 22.99 -0.08
CA GLY A 53 10.27 22.27 0.93
C GLY A 53 11.12 21.11 0.37
N ASN A 54 11.41 21.06 -0.91
CA ASN A 54 12.17 19.95 -1.52
C ASN A 54 13.46 19.62 -0.78
N ASN A 55 14.25 20.65 -0.45
CA ASN A 55 15.56 20.49 0.21
C ASN A 55 15.46 20.02 1.67
N GLU A 56 14.26 19.98 2.24
CA GLU A 56 14.00 19.45 3.58
C GLU A 56 13.51 17.99 3.53
N THR A 57 13.35 17.44 2.34
CA THR A 57 12.90 16.06 2.11
C THR A 57 14.04 15.13 1.76
N LYS A 58 13.91 13.85 2.09
CA LYS A 58 14.85 12.82 1.63
C LYS A 58 14.89 12.72 0.10
N TYR A 59 13.77 13.03 -0.57
CA TYR A 59 13.71 13.04 -2.02
C TYR A 59 14.63 14.10 -2.64
N GLY A 60 14.75 15.26 -2.02
CA GLY A 60 15.70 16.31 -2.46
C GLY A 60 17.16 15.86 -2.40
N ASP A 61 17.48 14.92 -1.51
CA ASP A 61 18.78 14.26 -1.41
C ASP A 61 18.90 13.02 -2.32
N GLY A 62 17.90 12.73 -3.15
CA GLY A 62 17.86 11.54 -3.98
C GLY A 62 17.64 10.23 -3.19
N ILE A 63 17.10 10.32 -1.98
CA ILE A 63 16.84 9.16 -1.11
C ILE A 63 15.39 8.74 -1.21
N THR A 64 15.16 7.45 -1.49
CA THR A 64 13.85 6.83 -1.64
C THR A 64 13.49 5.92 -0.46
N PRO A 65 12.20 5.63 -0.18
CA PRO A 65 11.78 4.83 0.97
C PRO A 65 12.47 3.46 1.06
N ASN A 66 12.68 2.79 -0.07
CA ASN A 66 13.35 1.49 -0.13
C ASN A 66 14.85 1.50 0.23
N GLN A 67 15.40 2.65 0.58
CA GLN A 67 16.75 2.77 1.16
C GLN A 67 16.72 2.95 2.69
N THR A 68 15.62 3.40 3.26
CA THR A 68 15.56 3.88 4.66
C THR A 68 14.64 3.05 5.56
N TYR A 69 14.14 1.92 5.10
CA TYR A 69 13.35 0.99 5.90
C TYR A 69 14.22 0.19 6.87
N LYS A 70 13.59 -0.48 7.84
CA LYS A 70 14.27 -1.36 8.80
C LYS A 70 14.75 -2.64 8.10
N LYS A 71 16.05 -2.88 8.08
CA LYS A 71 16.68 -3.94 7.28
C LYS A 71 16.33 -5.37 7.71
N ASP A 72 15.85 -5.59 8.93
CA ASP A 72 15.35 -6.89 9.38
C ASP A 72 14.19 -7.43 8.50
N VAL A 73 13.54 -6.55 7.72
CA VAL A 73 12.51 -6.95 6.75
C VAL A 73 13.10 -7.78 5.60
N ASP A 74 14.38 -7.67 5.31
CA ASP A 74 15.07 -8.45 4.28
C ASP A 74 15.15 -9.96 4.64
N ASP A 75 14.96 -10.31 5.92
CA ASP A 75 14.80 -11.70 6.36
C ASP A 75 13.46 -12.30 5.90
N LEU A 76 12.46 -11.47 5.66
CA LEU A 76 11.15 -11.88 5.15
C LEU A 76 11.12 -11.98 3.62
N VAL A 77 11.67 -10.96 2.95
CA VAL A 77 11.80 -10.88 1.49
C VAL A 77 13.15 -10.21 1.18
N PRO A 78 14.08 -10.92 0.54
CA PRO A 78 15.36 -10.35 0.16
C PRO A 78 15.21 -9.06 -0.66
N HIS A 79 16.01 -8.06 -0.33
CA HIS A 79 15.97 -6.79 -1.06
C HIS A 79 16.30 -6.99 -2.53
N THR A 80 15.41 -6.57 -3.40
CA THR A 80 15.58 -6.62 -4.85
C THR A 80 15.05 -5.32 -5.44
N GLU A 81 15.80 -4.68 -6.31
CA GLU A 81 15.35 -3.54 -7.10
C GLU A 81 15.05 -4.01 -8.53
N ARG A 82 13.77 -4.06 -8.88
CA ARG A 82 13.28 -4.50 -10.21
C ARG A 82 13.08 -3.31 -11.15
N MET A 83 12.97 -2.10 -10.59
CA MET A 83 12.77 -0.84 -11.32
C MET A 83 14.10 -0.07 -11.41
N ASP A 84 14.17 0.93 -12.28
CA ASP A 84 15.34 1.81 -12.40
C ASP A 84 15.41 2.85 -11.26
N TRP A 85 15.61 2.38 -10.05
CA TRP A 85 15.77 3.23 -8.88
C TRP A 85 17.00 4.15 -8.97
N THR A 86 18.06 3.69 -9.59
CA THR A 86 19.29 4.49 -9.76
C THR A 86 19.00 5.72 -10.62
N GLY A 87 18.35 5.54 -11.77
CA GLY A 87 17.94 6.65 -12.63
C GLY A 87 16.96 7.60 -11.94
N LEU A 88 15.97 7.05 -11.20
CA LEU A 88 15.00 7.87 -10.46
C LEU A 88 15.68 8.69 -9.35
N ARG A 89 16.57 8.11 -8.56
CA ARG A 89 17.31 8.82 -7.49
C ARG A 89 18.17 9.94 -8.06
N LYS A 90 18.81 9.72 -9.21
CA LYS A 90 19.56 10.75 -9.93
C LYS A 90 18.62 11.89 -10.35
N GLN A 91 17.48 11.59 -10.96
CA GLN A 91 16.48 12.60 -11.34
C GLN A 91 16.02 13.41 -10.13
N LEU A 92 15.71 12.75 -9.00
CA LEU A 92 15.28 13.43 -7.76
C LEU A 92 16.35 14.40 -7.23
N SER A 93 17.62 14.02 -7.24
CA SER A 93 18.69 14.90 -6.79
C SER A 93 18.96 16.08 -7.74
N GLU A 94 18.68 15.94 -9.03
CA GLU A 94 18.87 16.97 -10.03
C GLU A 94 17.70 17.95 -10.15
N THR A 95 16.46 17.44 -10.10
CA THR A 95 15.24 18.22 -10.37
C THR A 95 14.27 18.31 -9.20
N GLY A 96 14.49 17.51 -8.15
CA GLY A 96 13.64 17.45 -6.98
C GLY A 96 12.33 16.70 -7.21
N ILE A 97 11.40 16.90 -6.29
CA ILE A 97 10.06 16.27 -6.30
C ILE A 97 8.96 17.34 -6.19
N ARG A 98 7.84 17.15 -6.89
CA ARG A 98 6.72 18.09 -6.84
C ARG A 98 5.90 17.98 -5.55
N ASN A 99 5.78 16.81 -4.99
CA ASN A 99 5.03 16.51 -3.77
C ASN A 99 5.98 15.99 -2.69
N SER A 100 6.15 16.72 -1.61
CA SER A 100 7.08 16.38 -0.51
C SER A 100 6.77 15.04 0.18
N THR A 101 5.51 14.61 0.16
CA THR A 101 5.02 13.32 0.66
C THR A 101 3.98 12.77 -0.31
N LEU A 102 4.02 11.47 -0.55
CA LEU A 102 3.18 10.83 -1.56
C LEU A 102 2.26 9.76 -0.98
N MET A 103 2.80 8.85 -0.17
CA MET A 103 2.16 7.59 0.17
C MET A 103 1.89 7.48 1.66
N ALA A 104 0.63 7.17 1.99
CA ALA A 104 0.23 6.84 3.35
C ALA A 104 -0.83 5.75 3.30
N LEU A 105 -0.77 4.77 4.18
CA LEU A 105 -1.79 3.74 4.30
C LEU A 105 -2.63 4.00 5.55
N MET A 106 -3.93 4.17 5.33
CA MET A 106 -4.90 4.48 6.37
C MET A 106 -6.16 3.64 6.19
N PRO A 107 -7.01 3.48 7.21
CA PRO A 107 -8.35 2.97 7.04
C PRO A 107 -9.13 3.83 6.04
N SER A 108 -9.76 3.21 5.04
CA SER A 108 -10.36 3.88 3.87
C SER A 108 -11.81 3.47 3.66
N GLU A 109 -12.60 3.33 4.73
CA GLU A 109 -13.95 2.76 4.68
C GLU A 109 -14.85 3.43 3.64
N THR A 110 -14.95 4.75 3.63
CA THR A 110 -15.84 5.47 2.71
C THR A 110 -15.35 5.38 1.26
N SER A 111 -14.07 5.60 1.02
CA SER A 111 -13.48 5.49 -0.32
C SER A 111 -13.60 4.08 -0.89
N ALA A 112 -13.41 3.07 -0.04
CA ALA A 112 -13.57 1.67 -0.42
C ALA A 112 -15.01 1.33 -0.80
N GLN A 113 -16.00 1.88 -0.10
CA GLN A 113 -17.41 1.66 -0.40
C GLN A 113 -17.82 2.22 -1.76
N ILE A 114 -17.38 3.44 -2.09
CA ILE A 114 -17.69 4.07 -3.39
C ILE A 114 -17.21 3.21 -4.56
N SER A 115 -16.04 2.59 -4.43
CA SER A 115 -15.43 1.75 -5.46
C SER A 115 -15.77 0.26 -5.35
N ASN A 116 -16.67 -0.13 -4.44
CA ASN A 116 -16.99 -1.53 -4.12
C ASN A 116 -15.71 -2.36 -3.81
N SER A 117 -14.84 -1.81 -2.97
CA SER A 117 -13.58 -2.41 -2.57
C SER A 117 -13.59 -2.82 -1.10
N THR A 118 -12.71 -3.70 -0.69
CA THR A 118 -12.45 -3.96 0.73
C THR A 118 -11.69 -2.79 1.36
N ASN A 119 -11.85 -2.58 2.67
CA ASN A 119 -11.29 -1.45 3.39
C ASN A 119 -9.76 -1.51 3.44
N GLY A 120 -9.10 -0.56 2.77
CA GLY A 120 -7.66 -0.37 2.86
C GLY A 120 -6.86 -1.66 2.62
N ILE A 121 -5.93 -1.91 3.51
CA ILE A 121 -5.09 -3.13 3.54
C ILE A 121 -5.59 -4.15 4.57
N GLU A 122 -6.70 -3.88 5.24
CA GLU A 122 -7.24 -4.70 6.31
C GLU A 122 -7.99 -5.93 5.79
N PRO A 123 -7.95 -7.06 6.54
CA PRO A 123 -8.82 -8.19 6.26
C PRO A 123 -10.30 -7.81 6.51
N PRO A 124 -11.24 -8.29 5.68
CA PRO A 124 -12.65 -8.01 5.89
C PRO A 124 -13.15 -8.72 7.16
N ARG A 125 -14.05 -8.07 7.88
CA ARG A 125 -14.68 -8.66 9.08
C ARG A 125 -15.79 -9.65 8.75
N ALA A 126 -16.42 -9.48 7.59
CA ALA A 126 -17.47 -10.34 7.07
C ALA A 126 -17.54 -10.23 5.55
N PHE A 127 -18.14 -11.22 4.90
CA PHE A 127 -18.40 -11.18 3.45
C PHE A 127 -19.42 -10.12 3.05
N VAL A 128 -20.31 -9.77 3.95
CA VAL A 128 -21.32 -8.73 3.77
C VAL A 128 -21.21 -7.77 4.94
N SER A 129 -20.91 -6.53 4.67
CA SER A 129 -20.95 -5.44 5.65
C SER A 129 -22.24 -4.63 5.50
N VAL A 130 -22.76 -4.17 6.63
CA VAL A 130 -23.93 -3.31 6.68
C VAL A 130 -23.56 -2.04 7.39
N LYS A 131 -23.71 -0.90 6.71
CA LYS A 131 -23.49 0.42 7.29
C LYS A 131 -24.80 1.17 7.33
N GLN A 132 -25.17 1.62 8.51
CA GLN A 132 -26.33 2.48 8.70
C GLN A 132 -25.90 3.95 8.69
N SER A 133 -26.53 4.76 7.87
CA SER A 133 -26.33 6.20 7.80
C SER A 133 -27.65 6.93 7.99
N LYS A 134 -27.61 8.26 8.03
CA LYS A 134 -28.84 9.08 8.06
C LYS A 134 -29.72 8.86 6.82
N ASP A 135 -29.11 8.51 5.69
CA ASP A 135 -29.78 8.35 4.40
C ASP A 135 -30.23 6.91 4.11
N GLY A 136 -30.03 5.98 5.07
CA GLY A 136 -30.46 4.60 4.95
C GLY A 136 -29.39 3.56 5.29
N VAL A 137 -29.66 2.32 4.90
CA VAL A 137 -28.81 1.15 5.13
C VAL A 137 -28.09 0.77 3.85
N LEU A 138 -26.77 0.87 3.86
CA LEU A 138 -25.93 0.40 2.77
C LEU A 138 -25.43 -1.02 3.09
N LYS A 139 -25.69 -1.95 2.17
CA LYS A 139 -25.11 -3.30 2.20
C LYS A 139 -24.02 -3.40 1.15
N GLN A 140 -22.85 -3.85 1.56
CA GLN A 140 -21.71 -4.07 0.68
C GLN A 140 -21.25 -5.51 0.79
N VAL A 141 -21.09 -6.16 -0.35
CA VAL A 141 -20.55 -7.52 -0.46
C VAL A 141 -19.10 -7.42 -0.93
N VAL A 142 -18.20 -8.25 -0.38
CA VAL A 142 -16.81 -8.28 -0.83
C VAL A 142 -16.70 -8.50 -2.35
N PRO A 143 -15.77 -7.82 -3.04
CA PRO A 143 -15.63 -7.94 -4.50
C PRO A 143 -15.47 -9.38 -4.96
N GLY A 144 -16.11 -9.72 -6.07
CA GLY A 144 -16.01 -11.06 -6.67
C GLY A 144 -16.49 -12.20 -5.77
N PHE A 145 -17.43 -11.95 -4.85
CA PHE A 145 -17.93 -12.90 -3.85
C PHE A 145 -18.22 -14.28 -4.42
N TYR A 146 -19.00 -14.38 -5.50
CA TYR A 146 -19.39 -15.67 -6.08
C TYR A 146 -18.20 -16.51 -6.55
N ARG A 147 -17.12 -15.86 -7.01
CA ARG A 147 -15.95 -16.54 -7.55
C ARG A 147 -14.87 -16.78 -6.50
N TYR A 148 -14.70 -15.85 -5.55
CA TYR A 148 -13.56 -15.83 -4.63
C TYR A 148 -13.93 -16.02 -3.17
N LYS A 149 -15.19 -16.29 -2.83
CA LYS A 149 -15.65 -16.48 -1.45
C LYS A 149 -14.76 -17.40 -0.62
N ASN A 150 -14.38 -18.54 -1.17
CA ASN A 150 -13.58 -19.55 -0.47
C ASN A 150 -12.07 -19.22 -0.42
N LYS A 151 -11.65 -18.11 -1.03
CA LYS A 151 -10.27 -17.63 -1.07
C LYS A 151 -10.04 -16.42 -0.17
N TYR A 152 -11.12 -15.75 0.25
CA TYR A 152 -11.02 -14.70 1.25
C TYR A 152 -10.75 -15.28 2.63
N GLU A 153 -9.89 -14.61 3.38
CA GLU A 153 -9.73 -14.82 4.81
C GLU A 153 -10.32 -13.64 5.57
N LEU A 154 -11.25 -13.92 6.46
CA LEU A 154 -11.84 -12.89 7.31
C LEU A 154 -10.93 -12.62 8.52
N LEU A 155 -11.06 -11.43 9.11
CA LEU A 155 -10.27 -11.04 10.28
C LEU A 155 -10.33 -12.09 11.41
N TRP A 156 -11.52 -12.63 11.66
CA TRP A 156 -11.78 -13.58 12.75
C TRP A 156 -11.38 -15.02 12.44
N ASP A 157 -10.99 -15.33 11.20
CA ASP A 157 -10.48 -16.65 10.80
C ASP A 157 -8.97 -16.77 11.06
N GLN A 158 -8.29 -15.65 11.30
CA GLN A 158 -6.86 -15.61 11.55
C GLN A 158 -6.55 -16.12 12.96
N LYS A 159 -5.66 -17.10 13.06
CA LYS A 159 -5.19 -17.65 14.36
C LYS A 159 -4.10 -16.76 14.98
N SER A 160 -3.44 -15.97 14.19
CA SER A 160 -2.35 -15.09 14.59
C SER A 160 -2.29 -13.88 13.64
N PRO A 161 -1.99 -12.67 14.13
CA PRO A 161 -1.78 -11.50 13.30
C PRO A 161 -0.41 -11.50 12.59
N GLU A 162 0.43 -12.49 12.80
CA GLU A 162 1.82 -12.51 12.33
C GLU A 162 1.93 -12.31 10.82
N GLY A 163 1.16 -13.04 10.01
CA GLY A 163 1.18 -12.91 8.55
C GLY A 163 0.74 -11.53 8.09
N TYR A 164 -0.29 -10.97 8.73
CA TYR A 164 -0.75 -9.61 8.47
C TYR A 164 0.32 -8.56 8.82
N ILE A 165 1.02 -8.72 9.94
CA ILE A 165 2.13 -7.85 10.33
C ILE A 165 3.30 -7.94 9.33
N LYS A 166 3.61 -9.14 8.83
CA LYS A 166 4.62 -9.34 7.78
C LYS A 166 4.26 -8.59 6.49
N ILE A 167 3.00 -8.61 6.08
CA ILE A 167 2.52 -7.80 4.94
C ILE A 167 2.80 -6.31 5.17
N MET A 168 2.45 -5.79 6.35
CA MET A 168 2.68 -4.37 6.68
C MET A 168 4.16 -4.01 6.69
N ALA A 169 5.02 -4.90 7.21
CA ALA A 169 6.47 -4.69 7.21
C ALA A 169 7.02 -4.59 5.78
N VAL A 170 6.56 -5.45 4.86
CA VAL A 170 6.96 -5.41 3.44
C VAL A 170 6.42 -4.14 2.77
N LEU A 171 5.16 -3.77 2.98
CA LEU A 171 4.59 -2.54 2.42
C LEU A 171 5.34 -1.28 2.90
N GLN A 172 5.73 -1.26 4.19
CA GLN A 172 6.43 -0.10 4.77
C GLN A 172 7.79 0.18 4.12
N LYS A 173 8.43 -0.81 3.49
CA LYS A 173 9.66 -0.60 2.70
C LYS A 173 9.51 0.49 1.66
N TYR A 174 8.32 0.64 1.10
CA TYR A 174 8.06 1.45 -0.07
C TYR A 174 7.25 2.71 0.20
N ILE A 175 6.91 2.99 1.45
CA ILE A 175 6.00 4.07 1.84
C ILE A 175 6.76 5.15 2.59
N ASP A 176 6.55 6.41 2.19
CA ASP A 176 7.23 7.58 2.78
C ASP A 176 6.56 8.10 4.07
N GLN A 177 5.36 7.63 4.37
CA GLN A 177 4.64 7.95 5.60
C GLN A 177 4.34 6.67 6.41
N GLY A 178 3.64 6.81 7.52
CA GLY A 178 3.25 5.69 8.36
C GLY A 178 2.11 4.85 7.78
N ILE A 179 1.99 3.64 8.30
CA ILE A 179 0.85 2.74 8.12
C ILE A 179 -0.01 2.80 9.38
N SER A 180 -1.31 3.03 9.19
CA SER A 180 -2.31 2.98 10.27
C SER A 180 -3.32 1.88 9.95
N VAL A 181 -3.40 0.88 10.81
CA VAL A 181 -4.29 -0.28 10.66
C VAL A 181 -4.83 -0.72 12.01
N ASN A 182 -5.96 -1.42 11.97
CA ASN A 182 -6.49 -2.10 13.14
C ASN A 182 -6.01 -3.54 13.16
N THR A 183 -5.47 -3.97 14.29
CA THR A 183 -5.15 -5.37 14.59
C THR A 183 -6.13 -5.89 15.64
N SER A 184 -6.50 -7.14 15.58
CA SER A 184 -7.31 -7.85 16.61
C SER A 184 -6.40 -8.66 17.51
#